data_8c2cab6cfd01a8b28efa565984d75716
#
_entry.id   8c2cab6cfd01a8b28efa565984d75716
#
_cell.length_a   1.000
_cell.length_b   1.000
_cell.length_c   1.000
_cell.angle_alpha   90.00
_cell.angle_beta   90.00
_cell.angle_gamma   90.00
#
_symmetry.space_group_name_H-M   'P 1'
#
loop_
_entity.id
_entity.type
_entity.pdbx_description
1 polymer ?
#
loop_
_entity_poly.entity_id
_entity_poly.type
_entity_poly.pdbx_seq_one_letter_code
_entity_poly.pdbx_strand_id
1 'polypeptide(L)'
;TLTNFRSEHNGMGIFTMNPVNNETYYVTVRTNDSITKRFDLPAIEPKGISIAMSHYKQEIRYEIQKTEATEWPQKLFLLAHTRGKLAILQPINPKRTFGKMNDSLFTEGITHFMLIDEQGNALSERLIFVPDHKPNQWQITADQPTYGKREKVSLQIAAKDNEGNPV
;
A
#
# COMPACT_ATOMS: atom_id res chain seq x y z
N THR A 1 15.47 -18.52 -12.96
CA THR A 1 14.59 -17.95 -11.92
C THR A 1 15.28 -16.74 -11.34
N LEU A 2 14.63 -15.57 -11.39
CA LEU A 2 15.17 -14.33 -10.84
C LEU A 2 14.90 -14.21 -9.34
N THR A 3 13.69 -14.54 -8.92
CA THR A 3 13.28 -14.50 -7.53
C THR A 3 12.20 -15.54 -7.25
N ASN A 4 12.07 -15.91 -5.99
CA ASN A 4 11.00 -16.78 -5.49
C ASN A 4 10.28 -16.06 -4.34
N PHE A 5 8.98 -16.21 -4.26
CA PHE A 5 8.17 -15.72 -3.16
C PHE A 5 7.09 -16.75 -2.80
N ARG A 6 6.58 -16.65 -1.59
CA ARG A 6 5.42 -17.44 -1.15
C ARG A 6 4.21 -16.53 -1.05
N SER A 7 3.06 -17.10 -1.38
CA SER A 7 1.81 -16.37 -1.15
C SER A 7 1.48 -16.31 0.34
N GLU A 8 0.96 -15.18 0.76
CA GLU A 8 0.43 -14.87 2.09
C GLU A 8 -1.02 -14.40 1.95
N HIS A 9 -1.72 -14.22 3.04
CA HIS A 9 -3.08 -13.63 3.05
C HIS A 9 -4.02 -14.19 1.97
N ASN A 10 -4.13 -15.53 1.88
CA ASN A 10 -5.01 -16.23 0.94
C ASN A 10 -4.66 -15.99 -0.56
N GLY A 11 -3.39 -15.89 -0.88
CA GLY A 11 -2.95 -15.89 -2.28
C GLY A 11 -2.30 -14.60 -2.77
N MET A 12 -2.11 -13.62 -1.91
CA MET A 12 -1.34 -12.42 -2.24
C MET A 12 0.15 -12.68 -2.08
N GLY A 13 0.98 -11.97 -2.86
CA GLY A 13 2.43 -12.04 -2.74
C GLY A 13 3.08 -10.79 -3.29
N ILE A 14 4.26 -10.47 -2.76
CA ILE A 14 5.06 -9.33 -3.20
C ILE A 14 6.45 -9.84 -3.58
N PHE A 15 6.92 -9.39 -4.71
CA PHE A 15 8.31 -9.59 -5.12
C PHE A 15 8.88 -8.31 -5.72
N THR A 16 10.19 -8.17 -5.64
CA THR A 16 10.91 -7.05 -6.25
C THR A 16 11.85 -7.58 -7.30
N MET A 17 11.90 -6.93 -8.43
CA MET A 17 12.83 -7.23 -9.51
C MET A 17 13.33 -5.95 -10.18
N ASN A 18 14.53 -6.03 -10.74
CA ASN A 18 15.07 -4.98 -11.62
C ASN A 18 15.01 -5.52 -13.06
N PRO A 19 14.00 -5.10 -13.84
CA PRO A 19 13.85 -5.58 -15.19
C PRO A 19 14.93 -5.01 -16.12
N VAL A 20 15.36 -5.83 -17.09
CA VAL A 20 16.29 -5.42 -18.14
C VAL A 20 15.48 -5.06 -19.38
N ASN A 21 15.82 -3.96 -20.03
CA ASN A 21 15.11 -3.51 -21.23
C ASN A 21 15.15 -4.56 -22.34
N ASN A 22 14.10 -4.68 -23.10
CA ASN A 22 13.86 -5.66 -24.18
C ASN A 22 13.78 -7.13 -23.72
N GLU A 23 13.74 -7.41 -22.43
CA GLU A 23 13.50 -8.76 -21.90
C GLU A 23 12.02 -8.97 -21.60
N THR A 24 11.56 -10.22 -21.68
CA THR A 24 10.21 -10.62 -21.30
C THR A 24 10.23 -11.42 -20.00
N TYR A 25 9.27 -11.17 -19.14
CA TYR A 25 9.19 -11.78 -17.84
C TYR A 25 7.86 -12.48 -17.63
N TYR A 26 7.87 -13.52 -16.82
CA TYR A 26 6.68 -14.26 -16.43
C TYR A 26 6.77 -14.75 -14.99
N VAL A 27 5.62 -14.99 -14.39
CA VAL A 27 5.47 -15.62 -13.09
C VAL A 27 4.93 -17.03 -13.27
N THR A 28 5.55 -17.97 -12.59
CA THR A 28 5.05 -19.35 -12.49
C THR A 28 4.50 -19.56 -11.09
N VAL A 29 3.22 -19.87 -11.00
CA VAL A 29 2.54 -20.20 -9.74
C VAL A 29 2.40 -21.70 -9.63
N ARG A 30 2.88 -22.28 -8.52
CA ARG A 30 2.72 -23.70 -8.20
C ARG A 30 1.79 -23.82 -7.00
N THR A 31 0.70 -24.54 -7.16
CA THR A 31 -0.23 -24.83 -6.08
C THR A 31 0.19 -26.09 -5.30
N ASN A 32 -0.44 -26.33 -4.13
CA ASN A 32 -0.19 -27.52 -3.33
C ASN A 32 -0.50 -28.82 -4.11
N ASP A 33 -1.44 -28.78 -5.04
CA ASP A 33 -1.81 -29.92 -5.92
C ASP A 33 -0.82 -30.10 -7.08
N SER A 34 0.34 -29.46 -7.02
CA SER A 34 1.39 -29.49 -8.06
C SER A 34 0.96 -28.93 -9.42
N ILE A 35 -0.17 -28.24 -9.49
CA ILE A 35 -0.60 -27.54 -10.70
C ILE A 35 0.32 -26.33 -10.88
N THR A 36 0.93 -26.23 -12.05
CA THR A 36 1.78 -25.11 -12.41
C THR A 36 1.08 -24.27 -13.49
N LYS A 37 0.93 -22.96 -13.21
CA LYS A 37 0.40 -21.99 -14.18
C LYS A 37 1.41 -20.90 -14.42
N ARG A 38 1.53 -20.49 -15.69
CA ARG A 38 2.38 -19.37 -16.11
C ARG A 38 1.51 -18.15 -16.42
N PHE A 39 1.99 -17.00 -15.99
CA PHE A 39 1.40 -15.69 -16.28
C PHE A 39 2.50 -14.78 -16.81
N ASP A 40 2.35 -14.30 -18.02
CA ASP A 40 3.29 -13.35 -18.60
C ASP A 40 3.09 -11.97 -17.94
N LEU A 41 4.18 -11.31 -17.62
CA LEU A 41 4.16 -9.96 -17.08
C LEU A 41 4.03 -8.94 -18.23
N PRO A 42 3.52 -7.73 -17.95
CA PRO A 42 3.49 -6.66 -18.94
C PRO A 42 4.87 -6.37 -19.52
N ALA A 43 4.89 -5.86 -20.75
CA ALA A 43 6.12 -5.40 -21.37
C ALA A 43 6.76 -4.28 -20.53
N ILE A 44 8.09 -4.23 -20.58
CA ILE A 44 8.84 -3.19 -19.85
C ILE A 44 8.71 -1.88 -20.60
N GLU A 45 8.29 -0.85 -19.89
CA GLU A 45 8.30 0.52 -20.40
C GLU A 45 9.73 1.08 -20.38
N PRO A 46 10.30 1.42 -21.54
CA PRO A 46 11.69 1.89 -21.62
C PRO A 46 11.87 3.31 -21.04
N LYS A 47 10.78 4.05 -20.91
CA LYS A 47 10.76 5.40 -20.35
C LYS A 47 9.74 5.49 -19.24
N GLY A 48 10.13 6.11 -18.13
CA GLY A 48 9.21 6.31 -17.03
C GLY A 48 9.86 6.90 -15.78
N ILE A 49 9.00 7.40 -14.92
CA ILE A 49 9.35 7.84 -13.55
C ILE A 49 8.54 6.97 -12.61
N SER A 50 9.16 6.44 -11.59
CA SER A 50 8.52 5.58 -10.61
C SER A 50 8.75 6.09 -9.19
N ILE A 51 7.79 5.81 -8.31
CA ILE A 51 7.90 6.04 -6.89
C ILE A 51 7.87 4.70 -6.16
N ALA A 52 8.92 4.41 -5.38
CA ALA A 52 8.93 3.34 -4.40
C ALA A 52 8.59 3.92 -3.03
N MET A 53 7.80 3.20 -2.26
CA MET A 53 7.39 3.66 -0.93
C MET A 53 7.45 2.52 0.07
N SER A 54 7.74 2.86 1.31
CA SER A 54 7.69 1.94 2.45
C SER A 54 7.07 2.66 3.65
N HIS A 55 6.31 1.91 4.45
CA HIS A 55 5.75 2.39 5.69
C HIS A 55 6.26 1.49 6.82
N TYR A 56 6.93 2.08 7.78
CA TYR A 56 7.43 1.38 8.95
C TYR A 56 7.20 2.22 10.20
N LYS A 57 6.51 1.65 11.16
CA LYS A 57 6.03 2.35 12.35
C LYS A 57 5.19 3.57 11.94
N GLN A 58 5.64 4.76 12.29
CA GLN A 58 4.97 6.04 12.00
C GLN A 58 5.67 6.84 10.90
N GLU A 59 6.56 6.22 10.14
CA GLU A 59 7.34 6.88 9.09
C GLU A 59 7.04 6.27 7.72
N ILE A 60 6.59 7.11 6.80
CA ILE A 60 6.45 6.79 5.38
C ILE A 60 7.69 7.34 4.66
N ARG A 61 8.40 6.47 3.96
CA ARG A 61 9.57 6.83 3.15
C ARG A 61 9.24 6.68 1.68
N TYR A 62 9.80 7.54 0.86
CA TYR A 62 9.70 7.43 -0.58
C TYR A 62 11.05 7.59 -1.26
N GLU A 63 11.19 6.95 -2.40
CA GLU A 63 12.28 7.08 -3.33
C GLU A 63 11.71 7.19 -4.75
N ILE A 64 12.16 8.18 -5.51
CA ILE A 64 11.73 8.43 -6.87
C ILE A 64 12.89 8.11 -7.80
N GLN A 65 12.63 7.28 -8.80
CA GLN A 65 13.59 6.88 -9.80
C GLN A 65 13.05 7.19 -11.18
N LYS A 66 13.93 7.43 -12.14
CA LYS A 66 13.58 7.52 -13.55
C LYS A 66 14.47 6.59 -14.36
N THR A 67 13.98 6.13 -15.49
CA THR A 67 14.83 5.43 -16.45
C THR A 67 15.83 6.40 -17.09
N GLU A 68 16.94 5.88 -17.58
CA GLU A 68 18.00 6.69 -18.20
C GLU A 68 17.47 7.51 -19.40
N ALA A 69 16.59 6.90 -20.18
CA ALA A 69 16.00 7.52 -21.37
C ALA A 69 14.89 8.53 -21.08
N THR A 70 14.57 8.79 -19.79
CA THR A 70 13.51 9.74 -19.40
C THR A 70 14.12 11.03 -18.90
N GLU A 71 13.61 12.15 -19.36
CA GLU A 71 13.92 13.46 -18.82
C GLU A 71 13.02 13.79 -17.63
N TRP A 72 13.53 14.57 -16.68
CA TRP A 72 12.70 15.12 -15.60
C TRP A 72 11.74 16.16 -16.17
N PRO A 73 10.46 16.19 -15.74
CA PRO A 73 9.56 17.29 -16.06
C PRO A 73 10.09 18.60 -15.48
N GLN A 74 9.62 19.73 -15.99
CA GLN A 74 10.02 21.06 -15.49
C GLN A 74 9.70 21.21 -14.00
N LYS A 75 8.53 20.70 -13.60
CA LYS A 75 8.12 20.61 -12.20
C LYS A 75 7.56 19.22 -11.92
N LEU A 76 7.92 18.71 -10.77
CA LEU A 76 7.46 17.43 -10.27
C LEU A 76 6.83 17.65 -8.90
N PHE A 77 5.66 17.09 -8.66
CA PHE A 77 4.97 17.20 -7.39
C PHE A 77 4.63 15.80 -6.85
N LEU A 78 4.71 15.68 -5.53
CA LEU A 78 4.12 14.56 -4.81
C LEU A 78 2.79 15.02 -4.24
N LEU A 79 1.72 14.42 -4.72
CA LEU A 79 0.37 14.58 -4.22
C LEU A 79 -0.02 13.35 -3.42
N ALA A 80 -0.69 13.54 -2.28
CA ALA A 80 -1.30 12.44 -1.55
C ALA A 80 -2.68 12.81 -1.03
N HIS A 81 -3.60 11.88 -1.12
CA HIS A 81 -4.95 12.02 -0.58
C HIS A 81 -5.45 10.72 0.05
N THR A 82 -6.35 10.85 1.04
CA THR A 82 -7.07 9.72 1.64
C THR A 82 -8.55 9.94 1.44
N ARG A 83 -9.25 8.99 0.82
CA ARG A 83 -10.70 9.07 0.53
C ARG A 83 -11.09 10.39 -0.19
N GLY A 84 -10.25 10.87 -1.13
CA GLY A 84 -10.48 12.11 -1.87
C GLY A 84 -10.10 13.40 -1.13
N LYS A 85 -9.77 13.35 0.16
CA LYS A 85 -9.30 14.51 0.91
C LYS A 85 -7.80 14.67 0.71
N LEU A 86 -7.40 15.78 0.10
CA LEU A 86 -5.99 16.13 -0.11
C LEU A 86 -5.28 16.27 1.25
N ALA A 87 -4.17 15.56 1.41
CA ALA A 87 -3.31 15.63 2.58
C ALA A 87 -2.05 16.46 2.30
N ILE A 88 -1.38 16.18 1.17
CA ILE A 88 -0.18 16.92 0.76
C ILE A 88 -0.19 17.18 -0.74
N LEU A 89 0.42 18.29 -1.11
CA LEU A 89 0.87 18.63 -2.47
C LEU A 89 2.18 19.39 -2.33
N GLN A 90 3.29 18.71 -2.59
CA GLN A 90 4.61 19.31 -2.40
C GLN A 90 5.47 19.18 -3.65
N PRO A 91 6.25 20.22 -4.02
CA PRO A 91 7.20 20.12 -5.10
C PRO A 91 8.34 19.17 -4.74
N ILE A 92 8.77 18.39 -5.71
CA ILE A 92 9.92 17.50 -5.60
C ILE A 92 11.10 18.11 -6.33
N ASN A 93 12.24 18.17 -5.65
CA ASN A 93 13.49 18.56 -6.28
C ASN A 93 14.13 17.34 -6.96
N PRO A 94 14.34 17.35 -8.29
CA PRO A 94 14.98 16.25 -9.01
C PRO A 94 16.40 15.89 -8.52
N LYS A 95 17.06 16.78 -7.78
CA LYS A 95 18.35 16.52 -7.14
C LYS A 95 18.23 15.81 -5.79
N ARG A 96 17.01 15.72 -5.24
CA ARG A 96 16.71 15.05 -3.97
C ARG A 96 15.45 14.20 -4.14
N THR A 97 15.64 13.03 -4.71
CA THR A 97 14.57 12.12 -5.11
C THR A 97 14.11 11.17 -4.01
N PHE A 98 14.52 11.38 -2.77
CA PHE A 98 14.08 10.61 -1.62
C PHE A 98 13.65 11.53 -0.48
N GLY A 99 12.76 11.02 0.35
CA GLY A 99 12.28 11.75 1.52
C GLY A 99 11.51 10.85 2.47
N LYS A 100 11.07 11.49 3.55
CA LYS A 100 10.25 10.84 4.58
C LYS A 100 9.25 11.82 5.16
N MET A 101 8.16 11.27 5.69
CA MET A 101 7.10 12.01 6.34
C MET A 101 6.48 11.17 7.45
N ASN A 102 5.89 11.83 8.45
CA ASN A 102 5.16 11.14 9.49
C ASN A 102 3.77 10.76 8.97
N ASP A 103 3.29 9.57 9.31
CA ASP A 103 1.99 9.08 8.88
C ASP A 103 0.81 9.79 9.55
N SER A 104 1.04 10.50 10.66
CA SER A 104 0.05 11.37 11.31
C SER A 104 -0.46 12.53 10.43
N LEU A 105 0.22 12.80 9.31
CA LEU A 105 -0.27 13.75 8.30
C LEU A 105 -1.49 13.22 7.53
N PHE A 106 -1.77 11.93 7.61
CA PHE A 106 -2.80 11.25 6.84
C PHE A 106 -3.90 10.72 7.77
N THR A 107 -5.11 10.70 7.25
CA THR A 107 -6.20 10.00 7.91
C THR A 107 -6.00 8.49 7.77
N GLU A 108 -6.45 7.71 8.73
CA GLU A 108 -6.46 6.24 8.65
C GLU A 108 -7.08 5.72 7.35
N GLY A 109 -6.58 4.61 6.88
CA GLY A 109 -7.03 3.95 5.66
C GLY A 109 -6.02 4.00 4.54
N ILE A 110 -6.48 3.79 3.31
CA ILE A 110 -5.62 3.79 2.14
C ILE A 110 -5.35 5.23 1.70
N THR A 111 -4.10 5.64 1.79
CA THR A 111 -3.61 6.89 1.23
C THR A 111 -3.03 6.63 -0.16
N HIS A 112 -3.49 7.39 -1.13
CA HIS A 112 -3.05 7.35 -2.51
C HIS A 112 -1.99 8.42 -2.74
N PHE A 113 -0.79 8.00 -3.07
CA PHE A 113 0.33 8.87 -3.43
C PHE A 113 0.50 8.88 -4.94
N MET A 114 0.66 10.04 -5.53
CA MET A 114 0.87 10.24 -6.97
C MET A 114 2.02 11.19 -7.21
N LEU A 115 2.88 10.85 -8.16
CA LEU A 115 3.78 11.81 -8.80
C LEU A 115 3.04 12.43 -9.97
N ILE A 116 3.00 13.75 -10.02
CA ILE A 116 2.39 14.50 -11.13
C ILE A 116 3.36 15.54 -11.67
N ASP A 117 3.24 15.80 -12.96
CA ASP A 117 3.95 16.89 -13.63
C ASP A 117 3.24 18.24 -13.47
N GLU A 118 3.78 19.29 -14.13
CA GLU A 118 3.20 20.64 -14.11
C GLU A 118 1.88 20.76 -14.87
N GLN A 119 1.53 19.79 -15.72
CA GLN A 119 0.24 19.72 -16.41
C GLN A 119 -0.80 18.91 -15.59
N GLY A 120 -0.38 18.27 -14.51
CA GLY A 120 -1.24 17.41 -13.69
C GLY A 120 -1.35 15.98 -14.20
N ASN A 121 -0.50 15.55 -15.14
CA ASN A 121 -0.46 14.16 -15.58
C ASN A 121 0.15 13.29 -14.49
N ALA A 122 -0.51 12.17 -14.19
CA ALA A 122 0.02 11.17 -13.26
C ALA A 122 1.16 10.39 -13.94
N LEU A 123 2.32 10.39 -13.30
CA LEU A 123 3.53 9.71 -13.77
C LEU A 123 3.74 8.38 -13.05
N SER A 124 3.39 8.29 -11.78
CA SER A 124 3.50 7.09 -10.97
C SER A 124 2.61 7.18 -9.75
N GLU A 125 2.14 6.04 -9.27
CA GLU A 125 1.22 5.94 -8.14
C GLU A 125 1.63 4.84 -7.16
N ARG A 126 1.30 5.04 -5.87
CA ARG A 126 1.41 4.02 -4.81
C ARG A 126 0.31 4.19 -3.79
N LEU A 127 -0.19 3.07 -3.32
CA LEU A 127 -1.15 2.99 -2.22
C LEU A 127 -0.40 2.58 -0.97
N ILE A 128 -0.60 3.31 0.12
CA ILE A 128 -0.07 3.01 1.44
C ILE A 128 -1.24 2.92 2.41
N PHE A 129 -1.31 1.84 3.17
CA PHE A 129 -2.24 1.74 4.27
C PHE A 129 -1.66 2.47 5.49
N VAL A 130 -2.40 3.43 6.00
CA VAL A 130 -2.10 4.15 7.26
C VAL A 130 -3.01 3.55 8.32
N PRO A 131 -2.45 2.89 9.35
CA PRO A 131 -3.25 2.29 10.41
C PRO A 131 -3.85 3.37 11.31
N ASP A 132 -4.97 3.03 11.95
CA ASP A 132 -5.44 3.80 13.10
C ASP A 132 -4.47 3.59 14.27
N HIS A 133 -3.85 4.65 14.72
CA HIS A 133 -2.96 4.63 15.89
C HIS A 133 -3.71 4.65 17.22
N LYS A 134 -5.02 4.83 17.15
CA LYS A 134 -5.92 4.86 18.30
C LYS A 134 -7.15 3.97 18.03
N PRO A 135 -6.96 2.65 17.87
CA PRO A 135 -8.06 1.77 17.57
C PRO A 135 -9.07 1.75 18.73
N ASN A 136 -10.33 1.75 18.38
CA ASN A 136 -11.41 1.61 19.37
C ASN A 136 -11.26 0.29 20.13
N GLN A 137 -11.58 0.33 21.42
CA GLN A 137 -11.61 -0.86 22.27
C GLN A 137 -12.97 -1.53 22.15
N TRP A 138 -12.97 -2.80 21.84
CA TRP A 138 -14.18 -3.61 21.72
C TRP A 138 -14.24 -4.60 22.88
N GLN A 139 -15.38 -4.67 23.54
CA GLN A 139 -15.67 -5.69 24.54
C GLN A 139 -16.91 -6.46 24.11
N ILE A 140 -16.77 -7.77 23.99
CA ILE A 140 -17.88 -8.67 23.68
C ILE A 140 -18.07 -9.58 24.90
N THR A 141 -19.25 -9.56 25.47
CA THR A 141 -19.60 -10.36 26.63
C THR A 141 -20.84 -11.18 26.32
N ALA A 142 -20.76 -12.48 26.55
CA ALA A 142 -21.90 -13.37 26.45
C ALA A 142 -22.67 -13.39 27.79
N ASP A 143 -23.98 -13.57 27.73
CA ASP A 143 -24.84 -13.65 28.91
C ASP A 143 -24.61 -14.93 29.72
N GLN A 144 -24.02 -15.96 29.12
CA GLN A 144 -23.67 -17.23 29.78
C GLN A 144 -22.24 -17.69 29.40
N PRO A 145 -21.54 -18.44 30.26
CA PRO A 145 -20.21 -18.94 29.97
C PRO A 145 -20.22 -20.16 29.02
N THR A 146 -21.34 -20.86 28.91
CA THR A 146 -21.52 -22.07 28.07
C THR A 146 -22.97 -22.15 27.60
N TYR A 147 -23.18 -22.75 26.42
CA TYR A 147 -24.49 -22.91 25.80
C TYR A 147 -24.70 -24.35 25.34
N GLY A 148 -25.95 -24.80 25.41
CA GLY A 148 -26.41 -26.05 24.83
C GLY A 148 -26.53 -25.96 23.30
N LYS A 149 -26.78 -27.12 22.64
CA LYS A 149 -27.04 -27.14 21.20
C LYS A 149 -28.34 -26.37 20.89
N ARG A 150 -28.25 -25.40 19.95
CA ARG A 150 -29.36 -24.57 19.50
C ARG A 150 -29.95 -23.66 20.58
N GLU A 151 -29.26 -23.42 21.65
CA GLU A 151 -29.64 -22.47 22.67
C GLU A 151 -29.46 -21.03 22.16
N LYS A 152 -30.34 -20.13 22.62
CA LYS A 152 -30.22 -18.71 22.27
C LYS A 152 -29.00 -18.12 22.94
N VAL A 153 -28.18 -17.44 22.19
CA VAL A 153 -27.02 -16.69 22.66
C VAL A 153 -27.35 -15.21 22.64
N SER A 154 -27.14 -14.51 23.75
CA SER A 154 -27.24 -13.05 23.83
C SER A 154 -25.83 -12.48 24.04
N LEU A 155 -25.41 -11.58 23.15
CA LEU A 155 -24.12 -10.92 23.22
C LEU A 155 -24.33 -9.43 23.50
N GLN A 156 -23.59 -8.92 24.46
CA GLN A 156 -23.44 -7.50 24.68
C GLN A 156 -22.13 -7.04 24.02
N ILE A 157 -22.24 -6.06 23.11
CA ILE A 157 -21.10 -5.49 22.42
C ILE A 157 -20.96 -4.02 22.88
N ALA A 158 -19.83 -3.68 23.45
CA ALA A 158 -19.50 -2.31 23.80
C ALA A 158 -18.27 -1.86 23.03
N ALA A 159 -18.35 -0.67 22.41
CA ALA A 159 -17.23 -0.02 21.76
C ALA A 159 -16.90 1.26 22.50
N LYS A 160 -15.61 1.48 22.76
CA LYS A 160 -15.10 2.67 23.42
C LYS A 160 -13.94 3.24 22.64
N ASP A 161 -13.83 4.57 22.61
CA ASP A 161 -12.62 5.23 22.12
C ASP A 161 -11.46 5.09 23.12
N ASN A 162 -10.29 5.66 22.80
CA ASN A 162 -9.13 5.61 23.69
C ASN A 162 -9.28 6.43 24.98
N GLU A 163 -10.29 7.27 25.06
CA GLU A 163 -10.62 8.07 26.22
C GLU A 163 -11.67 7.37 27.10
N GLY A 164 -12.19 6.22 26.64
CA GLY A 164 -13.18 5.40 27.34
C GLY A 164 -14.62 5.81 27.05
N ASN A 165 -14.87 6.73 26.13
CA ASN A 165 -16.22 7.15 25.76
C ASN A 165 -16.86 6.13 24.82
N PRO A 166 -18.18 5.91 24.88
CA PRO A 166 -18.90 5.08 23.92
C PRO A 166 -18.75 5.63 22.49
N VAL A 167 -18.58 4.71 21.52
CA VAL A 167 -18.48 5.03 20.08
C VAL A 167 -19.72 4.55 19.36
#